data_0c2a7a57232b43cdffadadfc42a745a5
#
_entry.id   0c2a7a57232b43cdffadadfc42a745a5
#
_cell.length_a   1.000
_cell.length_b   1.000
_cell.length_c   1.000
_cell.angle_alpha   90.00
_cell.angle_beta   90.00
_cell.angle_gamma   90.00
#
_symmetry.space_group_name_H-M   'P 1'
#
loop_
_entity.id
_entity.type
_entity.pdbx_description
1 polymer ?
#
loop_
_entity_poly.entity_id
_entity_poly.type
_entity_poly.pdbx_seq_one_letter_code
_entity_poly.pdbx_strand_id
1 'polypeptide(L)'
;MFNYKNVVFDMGNVLVNYDPDLVTKQYTDDPELIREVHNVLFCSQEWLKLDAGLISEESALRSVLKRFRTEEDRSLAAKCFWDWDKYNMHPAPGMAEIIQELKARGNGVYVLSNASIRLPKVYRRVMPAAELYDGVFFSAEYRCIKPQAIIYETFLKQFRLNAVECFFIDDLPENIEGAKDVGMGGFCYTPGRTDELRKILELPH
;
A
#
# COMPACT_ATOMS: atom_id res chain seq x y z
N MET A 1 -19.25 20.56 -0.57
CA MET A 1 -18.28 20.98 0.49
C MET A 1 -17.70 19.71 1.12
N PHE A 2 -16.38 19.55 1.10
CA PHE A 2 -15.71 18.40 1.72
C PHE A 2 -15.78 18.51 3.24
N ASN A 3 -16.56 17.64 3.89
CA ASN A 3 -16.91 17.75 5.31
C ASN A 3 -16.24 16.70 6.20
N TYR A 4 -15.28 15.94 5.66
CA TYR A 4 -14.58 14.94 6.43
C TYR A 4 -13.45 15.56 7.25
N LYS A 5 -13.29 15.12 8.50
CA LYS A 5 -12.22 15.59 9.37
C LYS A 5 -10.91 14.86 9.09
N ASN A 6 -11.01 13.58 8.67
CA ASN A 6 -9.87 12.70 8.49
C ASN A 6 -9.83 12.17 7.06
N VAL A 7 -8.67 12.23 6.43
CA VAL A 7 -8.40 11.63 5.13
C VAL A 7 -7.48 10.43 5.35
N VAL A 8 -7.92 9.28 4.86
CA VAL A 8 -7.21 8.00 5.00
C VAL A 8 -6.77 7.57 3.61
N PHE A 9 -5.48 7.33 3.43
CA PHE A 9 -4.91 6.92 2.14
C PHE A 9 -4.49 5.45 2.17
N ASP A 10 -4.74 4.73 1.09
CA ASP A 10 -3.91 3.57 0.79
C ASP A 10 -2.48 4.00 0.42
N MET A 11 -1.56 3.05 0.44
CA MET A 11 -0.17 3.31 0.08
C MET A 11 0.10 3.00 -1.39
N GLY A 12 -0.11 1.75 -1.82
CA GLY A 12 0.23 1.28 -3.16
C GLY A 12 -0.62 1.96 -4.23
N ASN A 13 -0.01 2.45 -5.30
CA ASN A 13 -0.69 3.16 -6.39
C ASN A 13 -1.53 4.39 -5.99
N VAL A 14 -1.45 4.80 -4.73
CA VAL A 14 -2.03 6.04 -4.21
C VAL A 14 -0.91 6.97 -3.74
N LEU A 15 -0.28 6.67 -2.61
CA LEU A 15 0.84 7.46 -2.07
C LEU A 15 2.19 7.12 -2.72
N VAL A 16 2.35 5.90 -3.20
CA VAL A 16 3.54 5.43 -3.91
C VAL A 16 3.17 4.77 -5.22
N ASN A 17 3.94 5.03 -6.26
CA ASN A 17 3.90 4.22 -7.48
C ASN A 17 4.57 2.88 -7.15
N TYR A 18 3.84 1.79 -7.36
CA TYR A 18 4.34 0.43 -7.12
C TYR A 18 4.46 -0.33 -8.45
N ASP A 19 5.68 -0.74 -8.80
CA ASP A 19 5.95 -1.62 -9.93
C ASP A 19 6.78 -2.81 -9.44
N PRO A 20 6.18 -4.02 -9.35
CA PRO A 20 6.85 -5.23 -8.84
C PRO A 20 8.01 -5.70 -9.71
N ASP A 21 8.09 -5.24 -10.97
CA ASP A 21 9.13 -5.67 -11.91
C ASP A 21 10.44 -4.90 -11.75
N LEU A 22 10.43 -3.73 -11.11
CA LEU A 22 11.62 -2.86 -11.03
C LEU A 22 12.79 -3.55 -10.32
N VAL A 23 12.53 -4.31 -9.27
CA VAL A 23 13.59 -5.05 -8.58
C VAL A 23 14.21 -6.13 -9.47
N THR A 24 13.39 -6.85 -10.24
CA THR A 24 13.87 -7.91 -11.12
C THR A 24 14.72 -7.34 -12.26
N LYS A 25 14.31 -6.20 -12.81
CA LYS A 25 15.05 -5.44 -13.84
C LYS A 25 16.42 -4.92 -13.37
N GLN A 26 16.70 -4.93 -12.05
CA GLN A 26 18.05 -4.64 -11.54
C GLN A 26 19.03 -5.80 -11.74
N TYR A 27 18.52 -7.02 -11.97
CA TYR A 27 19.32 -8.24 -11.97
C TYR A 27 19.29 -9.00 -13.29
N THR A 28 18.31 -8.71 -14.17
CA THR A 28 18.18 -9.35 -15.48
C THR A 28 17.41 -8.48 -16.47
N ASP A 29 17.74 -8.61 -17.75
CA ASP A 29 16.96 -8.04 -18.86
C ASP A 29 16.11 -9.11 -19.56
N ASP A 30 16.11 -10.37 -19.08
CA ASP A 30 15.30 -11.45 -19.65
C ASP A 30 13.82 -11.25 -19.34
N PRO A 31 12.97 -10.97 -20.35
CA PRO A 31 11.56 -10.68 -20.16
C PRO A 31 10.76 -11.89 -19.67
N GLU A 32 11.23 -13.12 -19.94
CA GLU A 32 10.55 -14.33 -19.46
C GLU A 32 10.81 -14.54 -17.97
N LEU A 33 12.04 -14.34 -17.53
CA LEU A 33 12.40 -14.43 -16.11
C LEU A 33 11.76 -13.31 -15.28
N ILE A 34 11.69 -12.07 -15.82
CA ILE A 34 10.97 -10.96 -15.19
C ILE A 34 9.51 -11.35 -14.94
N ARG A 35 8.84 -11.86 -15.96
CA ARG A 35 7.45 -12.29 -15.85
C ARG A 35 7.26 -13.48 -14.90
N GLU A 36 8.21 -14.43 -14.87
CA GLU A 36 8.17 -15.56 -13.95
C GLU A 36 8.31 -15.08 -12.49
N VAL A 37 9.27 -14.23 -12.19
CA VAL A 37 9.45 -13.63 -10.85
C VAL A 37 8.20 -12.84 -10.45
N HIS A 38 7.65 -12.01 -11.33
CA HIS A 38 6.39 -11.30 -11.10
C HIS A 38 5.29 -12.24 -10.61
N ASN A 39 5.00 -13.28 -11.40
CA ASN A 39 3.89 -14.18 -11.13
C ASN A 39 4.14 -15.08 -9.91
N VAL A 40 5.35 -15.65 -9.81
CA VAL A 40 5.69 -16.62 -8.76
C VAL A 40 5.91 -15.97 -7.41
N LEU A 41 6.45 -14.75 -7.40
CA LEU A 41 6.78 -14.03 -6.16
C LEU A 41 5.66 -13.06 -5.77
N PHE A 42 5.44 -12.01 -6.58
CA PHE A 42 4.60 -10.87 -6.21
C PHE A 42 3.09 -11.12 -6.37
N CYS A 43 2.67 -12.04 -7.27
CA CYS A 43 1.27 -12.46 -7.42
C CYS A 43 0.94 -13.76 -6.67
N SER A 44 1.79 -14.20 -5.73
CA SER A 44 1.62 -15.48 -5.04
C SER A 44 0.64 -15.39 -3.86
N GLN A 45 0.08 -16.55 -3.49
CA GLN A 45 -0.68 -16.69 -2.25
C GLN A 45 0.18 -16.42 -1.01
N GLU A 46 1.49 -16.68 -1.10
CA GLU A 46 2.44 -16.37 -0.03
C GLU A 46 2.57 -14.87 0.18
N TRP A 47 2.55 -14.07 -0.90
CA TRP A 47 2.58 -12.60 -0.80
C TRP A 47 1.34 -12.08 -0.09
N LEU A 48 0.14 -12.55 -0.46
CA LEU A 48 -1.10 -12.21 0.25
C LEU A 48 -1.06 -12.60 1.73
N LYS A 49 -0.47 -13.76 2.04
CA LYS A 49 -0.31 -14.19 3.45
C LYS A 49 0.71 -13.34 4.22
N LEU A 50 1.72 -12.80 3.54
CA LEU A 50 2.66 -11.84 4.14
C LEU A 50 1.93 -10.55 4.51
N ASP A 51 1.11 -10.01 3.59
CA ASP A 51 0.33 -8.80 3.82
C ASP A 51 -0.75 -9.01 4.88
N ALA A 52 -1.25 -10.23 5.01
CA ALA A 52 -2.16 -10.62 6.10
C ALA A 52 -1.44 -10.94 7.42
N GLY A 53 -0.10 -10.93 7.49
CA GLY A 53 0.65 -11.29 8.69
C GLY A 53 0.51 -12.75 9.13
N LEU A 54 0.18 -13.66 8.20
CA LEU A 54 -0.10 -15.08 8.49
C LEU A 54 1.12 -15.99 8.39
N ILE A 55 2.16 -15.56 7.68
CA ILE A 55 3.40 -16.31 7.51
C ILE A 55 4.62 -15.39 7.65
N SER A 56 5.78 -15.95 8.00
CA SER A 56 7.04 -15.20 8.01
C SER A 56 7.63 -15.06 6.61
N GLU A 57 8.49 -14.05 6.43
CA GLU A 57 9.21 -13.81 5.16
C GLU A 57 10.03 -15.04 4.74
N GLU A 58 10.72 -15.69 5.70
CA GLU A 58 11.51 -16.90 5.42
C GLU A 58 10.63 -18.09 4.99
N SER A 59 9.43 -18.21 5.56
CA SER A 59 8.48 -19.28 5.19
C SER A 59 7.90 -19.03 3.80
N ALA A 60 7.55 -17.79 3.48
CA ALA A 60 7.09 -17.39 2.16
C ALA A 60 8.17 -17.67 1.12
N LEU A 61 9.39 -17.18 1.35
CA LEU A 61 10.50 -17.34 0.43
C LEU A 61 10.80 -18.83 0.16
N ARG A 62 10.93 -19.66 1.21
CA ARG A 62 11.14 -21.11 1.04
C ARG A 62 10.05 -21.78 0.19
N SER A 63 8.81 -21.32 0.29
CA SER A 63 7.68 -21.87 -0.47
C SER A 63 7.76 -21.48 -1.94
N VAL A 64 7.95 -20.19 -2.25
CA VAL A 64 7.96 -19.69 -3.62
C VAL A 64 9.17 -20.16 -4.41
N LEU A 65 10.36 -20.24 -3.78
CA LEU A 65 11.58 -20.68 -4.47
C LEU A 65 11.51 -22.12 -5.03
N LYS A 66 10.66 -22.99 -4.45
CA LYS A 66 10.45 -24.36 -4.97
C LYS A 66 9.81 -24.39 -6.36
N ARG A 67 9.22 -23.29 -6.82
CA ARG A 67 8.54 -23.18 -8.12
C ARG A 67 9.49 -22.82 -9.25
N PHE A 68 10.67 -22.28 -8.93
CA PHE A 68 11.72 -21.99 -9.93
C PHE A 68 12.52 -23.25 -10.28
N ARG A 69 12.89 -23.38 -11.54
CA ARG A 69 13.49 -24.60 -12.08
C ARG A 69 14.98 -24.70 -11.79
N THR A 70 15.72 -23.64 -12.03
CA THR A 70 17.19 -23.61 -11.88
C THR A 70 17.64 -23.00 -10.56
N GLU A 71 18.87 -23.24 -10.15
CA GLU A 71 19.44 -22.63 -8.95
C GLU A 71 19.75 -21.14 -9.16
N GLU A 72 20.10 -20.78 -10.40
CA GLU A 72 20.32 -19.40 -10.82
C GLU A 72 19.03 -18.57 -10.66
N ASP A 73 17.87 -19.07 -11.15
CA ASP A 73 16.59 -18.40 -11.03
C ASP A 73 16.15 -18.27 -9.55
N ARG A 74 16.38 -19.32 -8.75
CA ARG A 74 16.12 -19.28 -7.29
C ARG A 74 16.95 -18.21 -6.60
N SER A 75 18.23 -18.12 -6.94
CA SER A 75 19.14 -17.12 -6.39
C SER A 75 18.70 -15.70 -6.74
N LEU A 76 18.31 -15.48 -8.00
CA LEU A 76 17.81 -14.19 -8.47
C LEU A 76 16.48 -13.84 -7.78
N ALA A 77 15.51 -14.76 -7.74
CA ALA A 77 14.23 -14.54 -7.06
C ALA A 77 14.40 -14.25 -5.57
N ALA A 78 15.36 -14.90 -4.91
CA ALA A 78 15.70 -14.61 -3.52
C ALA A 78 16.23 -13.19 -3.32
N LYS A 79 17.09 -12.70 -4.24
CA LYS A 79 17.54 -11.30 -4.23
C LYS A 79 16.36 -10.34 -4.43
N CYS A 80 15.49 -10.60 -5.40
CA CYS A 80 14.30 -9.79 -5.64
C CYS A 80 13.41 -9.74 -4.40
N PHE A 81 13.21 -10.87 -3.72
CA PHE A 81 12.43 -10.94 -2.49
C PHE A 81 13.02 -10.08 -1.36
N TRP A 82 14.34 -10.03 -1.21
CA TRP A 82 14.96 -9.24 -0.14
C TRP A 82 15.14 -7.76 -0.49
N ASP A 83 15.14 -7.41 -1.78
CA ASP A 83 15.45 -6.06 -2.23
C ASP A 83 14.24 -5.29 -2.79
N TRP A 84 13.04 -5.91 -2.87
CA TRP A 84 11.87 -5.29 -3.49
C TRP A 84 11.53 -3.91 -2.94
N ASP A 85 11.64 -3.70 -1.63
CA ASP A 85 11.33 -2.41 -0.99
C ASP A 85 12.30 -1.29 -1.35
N LYS A 86 13.45 -1.61 -1.95
CA LYS A 86 14.44 -0.63 -2.42
C LYS A 86 14.11 -0.08 -3.80
N TYR A 87 13.44 -0.87 -4.63
CA TYR A 87 13.26 -0.57 -6.05
C TYR A 87 11.80 -0.43 -6.48
N ASN A 88 10.89 -1.18 -5.90
CA ASN A 88 9.51 -1.27 -6.41
C ASN A 88 8.60 -0.11 -6.00
N MET A 89 9.06 0.77 -5.09
CA MET A 89 8.24 1.84 -4.54
C MET A 89 8.91 3.20 -4.70
N HIS A 90 8.17 4.14 -5.27
CA HIS A 90 8.61 5.54 -5.40
C HIS A 90 7.45 6.47 -4.99
N PRO A 91 7.72 7.59 -4.28
CA PRO A 91 6.68 8.55 -3.94
C PRO A 91 5.87 8.96 -5.17
N ALA A 92 4.55 8.93 -5.08
CA ALA A 92 3.68 9.38 -6.15
C ALA A 92 3.75 10.91 -6.26
N PRO A 93 3.98 11.46 -7.47
CA PRO A 93 4.06 12.91 -7.68
C PRO A 93 2.79 13.63 -7.23
N GLY A 94 2.93 14.78 -6.59
CA GLY A 94 1.83 15.64 -6.14
C GLY A 94 1.18 15.20 -4.81
N MET A 95 1.49 14.02 -4.29
CA MET A 95 0.88 13.55 -3.03
C MET A 95 1.45 14.24 -1.79
N ALA A 96 2.73 14.64 -1.82
CA ALA A 96 3.30 15.39 -0.71
C ALA A 96 2.58 16.73 -0.50
N GLU A 97 2.31 17.45 -1.58
CA GLU A 97 1.60 18.72 -1.57
C GLU A 97 0.16 18.56 -1.07
N ILE A 98 -0.55 17.53 -1.53
CA ILE A 98 -1.91 17.19 -1.06
C ILE A 98 -1.91 16.96 0.45
N ILE A 99 -0.96 16.17 0.97
CA ILE A 99 -0.84 15.88 2.41
C ILE A 99 -0.58 17.17 3.20
N GLN A 100 0.36 18.01 2.73
CA GLN A 100 0.69 19.28 3.38
C GLN A 100 -0.51 20.23 3.44
N GLU A 101 -1.28 20.33 2.36
CA GLU A 101 -2.47 21.17 2.30
C GLU A 101 -3.59 20.66 3.20
N LEU A 102 -3.82 19.33 3.26
CA LEU A 102 -4.76 18.73 4.20
C LEU A 102 -4.37 19.03 5.65
N LYS A 103 -3.09 18.90 5.99
CA LYS A 103 -2.58 19.25 7.31
C LYS A 103 -2.73 20.73 7.62
N ALA A 104 -2.46 21.61 6.66
CA ALA A 104 -2.65 23.06 6.82
C ALA A 104 -4.11 23.45 7.05
N ARG A 105 -5.07 22.68 6.53
CA ARG A 105 -6.51 22.83 6.81
C ARG A 105 -6.93 22.29 8.17
N GLY A 106 -6.07 21.58 8.87
CA GLY A 106 -6.37 20.91 10.14
C GLY A 106 -7.00 19.53 10.01
N ASN A 107 -6.96 18.92 8.80
CA ASN A 107 -7.40 17.54 8.64
C ASN A 107 -6.43 16.55 9.32
N GLY A 108 -6.97 15.49 9.89
CA GLY A 108 -6.20 14.30 10.22
C GLY A 108 -5.82 13.56 8.94
N VAL A 109 -4.56 13.11 8.84
CA VAL A 109 -4.05 12.37 7.68
C VAL A 109 -3.51 11.02 8.13
N TYR A 110 -4.09 9.95 7.60
CA TYR A 110 -3.79 8.58 8.00
C TYR A 110 -3.46 7.71 6.81
N VAL A 111 -2.81 6.58 7.08
CA VAL A 111 -2.54 5.54 6.08
C VAL A 111 -3.13 4.21 6.55
N LEU A 112 -3.81 3.50 5.63
CA LEU A 112 -4.37 2.17 5.83
C LEU A 112 -4.03 1.30 4.62
N SER A 113 -3.05 0.40 4.76
CA SER A 113 -2.51 -0.38 3.63
C SER A 113 -2.43 -1.87 3.92
N ASN A 114 -2.75 -2.67 2.88
CA ASN A 114 -2.39 -4.09 2.85
C ASN A 114 -0.90 -4.18 2.57
N ALA A 115 -0.11 -4.53 3.60
CA ALA A 115 1.34 -4.51 3.50
C ALA A 115 2.01 -5.38 4.54
N SER A 116 3.12 -6.01 4.15
CA SER A 116 3.87 -6.93 4.99
C SER A 116 4.54 -6.25 6.19
N ILE A 117 4.98 -7.05 7.15
CA ILE A 117 5.68 -6.62 8.38
C ILE A 117 6.99 -5.86 8.11
N ARG A 118 7.45 -5.79 6.86
CA ARG A 118 8.62 -5.00 6.47
C ARG A 118 8.30 -3.50 6.40
N LEU A 119 7.08 -3.14 5.97
CA LEU A 119 6.70 -1.75 5.72
C LEU A 119 6.85 -0.83 6.94
N PRO A 120 6.52 -1.22 8.18
CA PRO A 120 6.78 -0.39 9.36
C PRO A 120 8.21 0.11 9.49
N LYS A 121 9.19 -0.64 8.94
CA LYS A 121 10.62 -0.29 9.02
C LYS A 121 11.09 0.64 7.92
N VAL A 122 10.38 0.69 6.78
CA VAL A 122 10.86 1.36 5.56
C VAL A 122 9.95 2.47 5.03
N TYR A 123 8.70 2.57 5.47
CA TYR A 123 7.70 3.48 4.91
C TYR A 123 8.16 4.95 4.89
N ARG A 124 8.91 5.39 5.90
CA ARG A 124 9.42 6.78 5.96
C ARG A 124 10.36 7.13 4.82
N ARG A 125 10.98 6.13 4.19
CA ARG A 125 11.88 6.32 3.06
C ARG A 125 11.11 6.41 1.73
N VAL A 126 9.98 5.71 1.63
CA VAL A 126 9.29 5.50 0.35
C VAL A 126 7.99 6.30 0.23
N MET A 127 7.40 6.75 1.34
CA MET A 127 6.15 7.50 1.32
C MET A 127 6.39 9.01 1.34
N PRO A 128 5.59 9.81 0.58
CA PRO A 128 5.70 11.26 0.56
C PRO A 128 5.27 11.86 1.91
N ALA A 129 5.94 12.92 2.36
CA ALA A 129 5.62 13.68 3.58
C ALA A 129 5.36 12.79 4.81
N ALA A 130 6.17 11.73 4.98
CA ALA A 130 5.93 10.67 5.95
C ALA A 130 5.92 11.15 7.42
N GLU A 131 6.45 12.31 7.70
CA GLU A 131 6.45 12.96 9.02
C GLU A 131 5.11 13.62 9.39
N LEU A 132 4.22 13.81 8.41
CA LEU A 132 2.93 14.51 8.59
C LEU A 132 1.75 13.58 8.89
N TYR A 133 1.92 12.25 8.80
CA TYR A 133 0.83 11.32 9.12
C TYR A 133 0.55 11.29 10.61
N ASP A 134 -0.73 11.41 10.97
CA ASP A 134 -1.22 11.24 12.34
C ASP A 134 -1.26 9.77 12.76
N GLY A 135 -1.30 8.86 11.79
CA GLY A 135 -1.22 7.43 12.02
C GLY A 135 -0.99 6.63 10.75
N VAL A 136 -0.28 5.52 10.89
CA VAL A 136 0.00 4.57 9.80
C VAL A 136 -0.37 3.18 10.28
N PHE A 137 -1.17 2.46 9.46
CA PHE A 137 -1.67 1.13 9.77
C PHE A 137 -1.32 0.17 8.65
N PHE A 138 -0.54 -0.85 8.97
CA PHE A 138 -0.19 -1.93 8.04
C PHE A 138 -0.86 -3.23 8.47
N SER A 139 -1.56 -3.85 7.55
CA SER A 139 -2.41 -5.03 7.74
C SER A 139 -1.71 -6.18 8.47
N ALA A 140 -0.44 -6.47 8.15
CA ALA A 140 0.31 -7.57 8.72
C ALA A 140 0.49 -7.47 10.24
N GLU A 141 0.56 -6.26 10.81
CA GLU A 141 0.69 -6.05 12.26
C GLU A 141 -0.59 -6.45 13.01
N TYR A 142 -1.74 -6.45 12.33
CA TYR A 142 -3.07 -6.69 12.93
C TYR A 142 -3.75 -7.97 12.41
N ARG A 143 -3.10 -8.70 11.47
CA ARG A 143 -3.59 -9.96 10.88
C ARG A 143 -4.96 -9.85 10.23
N CYS A 144 -5.22 -8.75 9.55
CA CYS A 144 -6.44 -8.50 8.78
C CYS A 144 -6.08 -7.75 7.49
N ILE A 145 -6.87 -7.92 6.43
CA ILE A 145 -6.61 -7.27 5.12
C ILE A 145 -7.88 -6.62 4.58
N LYS A 146 -7.72 -5.54 3.81
CA LYS A 146 -8.79 -4.98 2.97
C LYS A 146 -9.20 -6.02 1.91
N PRO A 147 -10.48 -6.14 1.53
CA PRO A 147 -11.61 -5.30 1.93
C PRO A 147 -12.42 -5.83 3.14
N GLN A 148 -11.87 -6.70 3.98
CA GLN A 148 -12.59 -7.24 5.14
C GLN A 148 -12.98 -6.13 6.12
N ALA A 149 -14.23 -6.10 6.61
CA ALA A 149 -14.72 -5.08 7.54
C ALA A 149 -13.83 -4.91 8.78
N ILE A 150 -13.28 -6.02 9.28
CA ILE A 150 -12.44 -6.05 10.48
C ILE A 150 -11.20 -5.14 10.40
N ILE A 151 -10.61 -4.92 9.20
CA ILE A 151 -9.44 -4.05 9.10
C ILE A 151 -9.81 -2.59 9.32
N TYR A 152 -10.94 -2.14 8.75
CA TYR A 152 -11.43 -0.77 8.91
C TYR A 152 -11.87 -0.52 10.35
N GLU A 153 -12.60 -1.44 10.95
CA GLU A 153 -13.01 -1.36 12.37
C GLU A 153 -11.80 -1.30 13.30
N THR A 154 -10.78 -2.14 13.05
CA THR A 154 -9.53 -2.16 13.84
C THR A 154 -8.76 -0.85 13.69
N PHE A 155 -8.65 -0.33 12.46
CA PHE A 155 -8.05 0.97 12.16
C PHE A 155 -8.76 2.11 12.89
N LEU A 156 -10.09 2.20 12.77
CA LEU A 156 -10.90 3.23 13.43
C LEU A 156 -10.74 3.18 14.96
N LYS A 157 -10.74 1.99 15.52
CA LYS A 157 -10.52 1.77 16.96
C LYS A 157 -9.11 2.17 17.40
N GLN A 158 -8.07 1.79 16.62
CA GLN A 158 -6.67 2.07 16.93
C GLN A 158 -6.42 3.57 17.07
N PHE A 159 -6.98 4.37 16.17
CA PHE A 159 -6.78 5.82 16.14
C PHE A 159 -7.93 6.61 16.78
N ARG A 160 -8.93 5.92 17.35
CA ARG A 160 -10.13 6.51 18.00
C ARG A 160 -10.89 7.44 17.04
N LEU A 161 -11.07 7.00 15.81
CA LEU A 161 -11.74 7.75 14.76
C LEU A 161 -13.23 7.34 14.67
N ASN A 162 -14.06 8.30 14.24
CA ASN A 162 -15.45 8.04 13.87
C ASN A 162 -15.53 7.80 12.37
N ALA A 163 -16.10 6.67 11.93
CA ALA A 163 -16.18 6.29 10.53
C ALA A 163 -16.79 7.39 9.64
N VAL A 164 -17.88 8.02 10.06
CA VAL A 164 -18.56 9.07 9.28
C VAL A 164 -17.74 10.36 9.10
N GLU A 165 -16.68 10.53 9.86
CA GLU A 165 -15.74 11.65 9.75
C GLU A 165 -14.48 11.29 8.91
N CYS A 166 -14.38 10.05 8.41
CA CYS A 166 -13.24 9.53 7.67
C CYS A 166 -13.56 9.38 6.18
N PHE A 167 -12.65 9.80 5.32
CA PHE A 167 -12.73 9.64 3.86
C PHE A 167 -11.54 8.81 3.37
N PHE A 168 -11.84 7.63 2.80
CA PHE A 168 -10.82 6.69 2.36
C PHE A 168 -10.53 6.85 0.87
N ILE A 169 -9.26 6.81 0.49
CA ILE A 169 -8.77 6.93 -0.88
C ILE A 169 -7.93 5.69 -1.19
N ASP A 170 -8.35 4.90 -2.16
CA ASP A 170 -7.76 3.62 -2.53
C ASP A 170 -7.96 3.41 -4.04
N ASP A 171 -7.06 2.70 -4.72
CA ASP A 171 -7.14 2.44 -6.16
C ASP A 171 -8.04 1.24 -6.51
N LEU A 172 -8.42 0.43 -5.51
CA LEU A 172 -9.25 -0.75 -5.69
C LEU A 172 -10.71 -0.48 -5.27
N PRO A 173 -11.68 -0.65 -6.21
CA PRO A 173 -13.10 -0.42 -5.91
C PRO A 173 -13.62 -1.24 -4.73
N GLU A 174 -13.19 -2.51 -4.59
CA GLU A 174 -13.58 -3.39 -3.50
C GLU A 174 -13.15 -2.87 -2.12
N ASN A 175 -12.00 -2.21 -2.04
CA ASN A 175 -11.54 -1.59 -0.79
C ASN A 175 -12.39 -0.38 -0.41
N ILE A 176 -12.82 0.40 -1.40
CA ILE A 176 -13.73 1.53 -1.17
C ILE A 176 -15.10 1.04 -0.70
N GLU A 177 -15.63 -0.03 -1.29
CA GLU A 177 -16.92 -0.60 -0.84
C GLU A 177 -16.79 -1.14 0.59
N GLY A 178 -15.70 -1.87 0.92
CA GLY A 178 -15.45 -2.33 2.29
C GLY A 178 -15.36 -1.18 3.32
N ALA A 179 -14.80 -0.03 2.94
CA ALA A 179 -14.78 1.15 3.80
C ALA A 179 -16.18 1.76 3.99
N LYS A 180 -16.99 1.82 2.92
CA LYS A 180 -18.39 2.30 2.97
C LYS A 180 -19.26 1.41 3.84
N ASP A 181 -19.08 0.09 3.81
CA ASP A 181 -19.84 -0.87 4.62
C ASP A 181 -19.69 -0.61 6.13
N VAL A 182 -18.56 -0.03 6.55
CA VAL A 182 -18.35 0.38 7.96
C VAL A 182 -18.69 1.87 8.22
N GLY A 183 -19.25 2.58 7.22
CA GLY A 183 -19.72 3.97 7.36
C GLY A 183 -18.70 5.05 7.03
N MET A 184 -17.54 4.73 6.46
CA MET A 184 -16.60 5.72 5.95
C MET A 184 -17.08 6.28 4.60
N GLY A 185 -16.70 7.53 4.26
CA GLY A 185 -16.74 7.98 2.87
C GLY A 185 -15.57 7.38 2.07
N GLY A 186 -15.64 7.43 0.74
CA GLY A 186 -14.53 6.92 -0.04
C GLY A 186 -14.52 7.34 -1.51
N PHE A 187 -13.33 7.33 -2.10
CA PHE A 187 -13.06 7.65 -3.50
C PHE A 187 -12.09 6.63 -4.10
N CYS A 188 -12.51 6.01 -5.21
CA CYS A 188 -11.66 5.12 -5.97
C CYS A 188 -10.72 5.95 -6.83
N TYR A 189 -9.45 6.00 -6.44
CA TYR A 189 -8.42 6.82 -7.07
C TYR A 189 -7.87 6.13 -8.32
N THR A 190 -7.73 6.90 -9.40
CA THR A 190 -6.99 6.44 -10.59
C THR A 190 -5.55 6.92 -10.47
N PRO A 191 -4.53 6.03 -10.47
CA PRO A 191 -3.13 6.43 -10.35
C PRO A 191 -2.72 7.52 -11.35
N GLY A 192 -2.02 8.55 -10.85
CA GLY A 192 -1.61 9.71 -11.65
C GLY A 192 -2.65 10.81 -11.85
N ARG A 193 -3.91 10.63 -11.39
CA ARG A 193 -4.98 11.61 -11.50
C ARG A 193 -5.08 12.52 -10.26
N THR A 194 -3.96 13.09 -9.85
CA THR A 194 -3.89 13.98 -8.68
C THR A 194 -4.80 15.22 -8.81
N ASP A 195 -4.99 15.74 -10.02
CA ASP A 195 -5.91 16.87 -10.27
C ASP A 195 -7.37 16.52 -9.95
N GLU A 196 -7.78 15.29 -10.23
CA GLU A 196 -9.12 14.79 -9.88
C GLU A 196 -9.26 14.65 -8.37
N LEU A 197 -8.24 14.06 -7.71
CA LEU A 197 -8.22 13.95 -6.26
C LEU A 197 -8.28 15.31 -5.58
N ARG A 198 -7.52 16.32 -6.07
CA ARG A 198 -7.58 17.69 -5.55
C ARG A 198 -8.99 18.28 -5.64
N LYS A 199 -9.72 18.05 -6.75
CA LYS A 199 -11.12 18.49 -6.88
C LYS A 199 -12.05 17.81 -5.88
N ILE A 200 -11.90 16.50 -5.68
CA ILE A 200 -12.69 15.73 -4.70
C ILE A 200 -12.44 16.24 -3.28
N LEU A 201 -11.18 16.52 -2.95
CA LEU A 201 -10.78 17.05 -1.63
C LEU A 201 -11.00 18.56 -1.50
N GLU A 202 -11.48 19.24 -2.54
CA GLU A 202 -11.64 20.70 -2.63
C GLU A 202 -10.35 21.45 -2.26
N LEU A 203 -9.21 20.93 -2.72
CA LEU A 203 -7.90 21.59 -2.58
C LEU A 203 -7.66 22.57 -3.73
N PRO A 204 -6.91 23.67 -3.52
CA PRO A 204 -6.56 24.59 -4.60
C PRO A 204 -5.72 23.90 -5.67
N HIS A 205 -5.77 24.44 -6.91
CA HIS A 205 -4.99 23.93 -8.04
C HIS A 205 -3.56 24.43 -8.00
#